data_7df5a00b901df05ebb7267fc653c2121
#
_entry.id   7df5a00b901df05ebb7267fc653c2121
#
_cell.length_a   1.000
_cell.length_b   1.000
_cell.length_c   1.000
_cell.angle_alpha   90.00
_cell.angle_beta   90.00
_cell.angle_gamma   90.00
#
_symmetry.space_group_name_H-M   'P 1'
#
loop_
_entity.id
_entity.type
_entity.pdbx_description
1 polymer ?
#
loop_
_entity_poly.entity_id
_entity_poly.type
_entity_poly.pdbx_seq_one_letter_code
_entity_poly.pdbx_strand_id
1 'polypeptide(L)'
;MVTPSVRPETFRRVMGSFATGVTVITVEREPGHVHGMTANSFTSVSLDPLLVSVCVDQNARALNYLKTQRRFGVNILHASQRAFSDFFAKPQQEPAMEAQLGVRFEWTPSGIPLLGDALAQLGCNVVGEYKTGDHTIFIGEVESLNSNEGSPLLYYRGQYRALQD
;
A
#
# COMPACT_ATOMS: atom_id res chain seq x y z
N MET A 1 -39.35 4.45 -3.10
CA MET A 1 -37.87 4.41 -3.29
C MET A 1 -37.48 2.95 -3.44
N VAL A 2 -36.89 2.58 -4.57
CA VAL A 2 -36.37 1.22 -4.79
C VAL A 2 -35.06 1.12 -3.99
N THR A 3 -35.03 0.23 -3.01
CA THR A 3 -33.79 -0.05 -2.26
C THR A 3 -32.75 -0.59 -3.25
N PRO A 4 -31.61 0.06 -3.45
CA PRO A 4 -30.58 -0.47 -4.33
C PRO A 4 -30.14 -1.85 -3.81
N SER A 5 -30.11 -2.84 -4.70
CA SER A 5 -29.61 -4.16 -4.32
C SER A 5 -28.14 -4.04 -3.88
N VAL A 6 -27.80 -4.63 -2.74
CA VAL A 6 -26.41 -4.67 -2.23
C VAL A 6 -25.60 -5.64 -3.11
N ARG A 7 -25.02 -5.11 -4.19
CA ARG A 7 -24.18 -5.86 -5.13
C ARG A 7 -22.75 -5.36 -5.06
N PRO A 8 -21.74 -6.19 -5.37
CA PRO A 8 -20.33 -5.77 -5.35
C PRO A 8 -20.05 -4.53 -6.19
N GLU A 9 -20.68 -4.38 -7.36
CA GLU A 9 -20.49 -3.22 -8.23
C GLU A 9 -21.04 -1.92 -7.61
N THR A 10 -22.21 -2.02 -6.96
CA THR A 10 -22.81 -0.88 -6.24
C THR A 10 -21.95 -0.51 -5.04
N PHE A 11 -21.47 -1.51 -4.30
CA PHE A 11 -20.54 -1.29 -3.17
C PHE A 11 -19.26 -0.59 -3.61
N ARG A 12 -18.57 -1.08 -4.66
CA ARG A 12 -17.37 -0.45 -5.20
C ARG A 12 -17.61 1.00 -5.64
N ARG A 13 -18.74 1.27 -6.28
CA ARG A 13 -19.10 2.64 -6.70
C ARG A 13 -19.30 3.57 -5.50
N VAL A 14 -19.99 3.10 -4.45
CA VAL A 14 -20.19 3.88 -3.23
C VAL A 14 -18.87 4.13 -2.51
N MET A 15 -18.06 3.08 -2.32
CA MET A 15 -16.74 3.19 -1.69
C MET A 15 -15.78 4.08 -2.49
N GLY A 16 -15.89 4.08 -3.82
CA GLY A 16 -15.13 4.97 -4.69
C GLY A 16 -15.41 6.46 -4.47
N SER A 17 -16.48 6.81 -3.75
CA SER A 17 -16.76 8.20 -3.36
C SER A 17 -15.94 8.68 -2.17
N PHE A 18 -15.24 7.76 -1.50
CA PHE A 18 -14.26 8.08 -0.46
C PHE A 18 -12.88 8.28 -1.13
N ALA A 19 -12.46 9.54 -1.28
CA ALA A 19 -11.15 9.87 -1.84
C ALA A 19 -10.05 9.42 -0.86
N THR A 20 -9.01 8.76 -1.38
CA THR A 20 -7.88 8.29 -0.58
C THR A 20 -6.56 8.76 -1.17
N GLY A 21 -5.50 8.72 -0.37
CA GLY A 21 -4.15 8.61 -0.88
C GLY A 21 -3.92 7.27 -1.56
N VAL A 22 -2.74 7.09 -2.14
CA VAL A 22 -2.29 5.84 -2.73
C VAL A 22 -1.00 5.41 -2.05
N THR A 23 -0.93 4.15 -1.66
CA THR A 23 0.28 3.57 -1.06
C THR A 23 0.82 2.42 -1.91
N VAL A 24 2.11 2.15 -1.77
CA VAL A 24 2.73 0.88 -2.15
C VAL A 24 3.19 0.19 -0.87
N ILE A 25 2.64 -0.99 -0.63
CA ILE A 25 3.09 -1.88 0.44
C ILE A 25 4.27 -2.66 -0.11
N THR A 26 5.41 -2.60 0.57
CA THR A 26 6.64 -3.28 0.16
C THR A 26 7.01 -4.38 1.14
N VAL A 27 7.43 -5.52 0.63
CA VAL A 27 7.87 -6.66 1.43
C VAL A 27 9.01 -7.38 0.72
N GLU A 28 9.99 -7.83 1.47
CA GLU A 28 11.05 -8.67 0.92
C GLU A 28 10.48 -10.05 0.54
N ARG A 29 10.60 -10.44 -0.72
CA ARG A 29 10.18 -11.76 -1.21
C ARG A 29 11.29 -12.80 -1.10
N GLU A 30 12.53 -12.38 -1.36
CA GLU A 30 13.78 -13.13 -1.32
C GLU A 30 14.89 -12.15 -0.94
N PRO A 31 16.03 -12.58 -0.41
CA PRO A 31 17.11 -11.68 -0.01
C PRO A 31 17.47 -10.66 -1.09
N GLY A 32 17.29 -9.38 -0.78
CA GLY A 32 17.55 -8.27 -1.69
C GLY A 32 16.51 -8.04 -2.80
N HIS A 33 15.43 -8.83 -2.87
CA HIS A 33 14.36 -8.67 -3.85
C HIS A 33 13.05 -8.25 -3.18
N VAL A 34 12.48 -7.17 -3.66
CA VAL A 34 11.26 -6.58 -3.10
C VAL A 34 10.05 -6.94 -3.96
N HIS A 35 8.93 -7.21 -3.30
CA HIS A 35 7.62 -7.23 -3.92
C HIS A 35 6.83 -6.02 -3.43
N GLY A 36 6.24 -5.27 -4.36
CA GLY A 36 5.36 -4.14 -4.05
C GLY A 36 3.90 -4.48 -4.37
N MET A 37 2.98 -3.87 -3.63
CA MET A 37 1.55 -3.97 -3.88
C MET A 37 0.91 -2.59 -3.71
N THR A 38 0.31 -2.07 -4.77
CA THR A 38 -0.47 -0.83 -4.68
C THR A 38 -1.74 -1.06 -3.87
N ALA A 39 -1.96 -0.22 -2.88
CA ALA A 39 -3.14 -0.28 -2.02
C ALA A 39 -3.61 1.12 -1.61
N ASN A 40 -4.92 1.28 -1.48
CA ASN A 40 -5.54 2.43 -0.83
C ASN A 40 -6.34 2.02 0.44
N SER A 41 -6.26 0.76 0.81
CA SER A 41 -6.86 0.19 2.02
C SER A 41 -5.97 0.37 3.26
N PHE A 42 -5.32 1.51 3.37
CA PHE A 42 -4.40 1.88 4.44
C PHE A 42 -5.04 2.91 5.37
N THR A 43 -4.86 2.72 6.68
CA THR A 43 -5.28 3.70 7.68
C THR A 43 -4.46 3.61 8.97
N SER A 44 -4.34 4.74 9.69
CA SER A 44 -3.86 4.75 11.08
C SER A 44 -4.89 4.12 12.01
N VAL A 45 -4.44 3.40 13.04
CA VAL A 45 -5.29 2.65 13.98
C VAL A 45 -5.13 3.18 15.40
N SER A 46 -3.89 3.43 15.85
CA SER A 46 -3.59 3.81 17.23
C SER A 46 -2.37 4.72 17.29
N LEU A 47 -2.34 5.57 18.33
CA LEU A 47 -1.18 6.40 18.65
C LEU A 47 -0.35 5.84 19.81
N ASP A 48 -0.89 4.90 20.58
CA ASP A 48 -0.19 4.23 21.69
C ASP A 48 -0.69 2.79 21.84
N PRO A 49 0.05 1.78 21.34
CA PRO A 49 1.24 1.91 20.47
C PRO A 49 0.88 2.49 19.08
N LEU A 50 1.89 2.89 18.30
CA LEU A 50 1.70 3.41 16.94
C LEU A 50 1.31 2.26 16.00
N LEU A 51 0.04 2.20 15.62
CA LEU A 51 -0.49 1.12 14.76
C LEU A 51 -1.10 1.66 13.48
N VAL A 52 -0.89 0.90 12.42
CA VAL A 52 -1.54 1.08 11.11
C VAL A 52 -2.20 -0.23 10.67
N SER A 53 -3.16 -0.13 9.73
CA SER A 53 -3.73 -1.32 9.09
C SER A 53 -3.68 -1.24 7.58
N VAL A 54 -3.59 -2.42 6.93
CA VAL A 54 -3.74 -2.59 5.49
C VAL A 54 -4.55 -3.86 5.21
N CYS A 55 -5.45 -3.80 4.22
CA CYS A 55 -6.20 -4.96 3.77
C CYS A 55 -5.55 -5.54 2.51
N VAL A 56 -5.32 -6.85 2.50
CA VAL A 56 -4.66 -7.57 1.43
C VAL A 56 -5.57 -8.68 0.90
N ASP A 57 -5.85 -8.69 -0.40
CA ASP A 57 -6.66 -9.72 -1.06
C ASP A 57 -6.06 -11.11 -0.86
N GLN A 58 -6.92 -12.13 -0.64
CA GLN A 58 -6.50 -13.52 -0.43
C GLN A 58 -5.71 -14.11 -1.62
N ASN A 59 -5.87 -13.55 -2.82
CA ASN A 59 -5.17 -13.97 -4.02
C ASN A 59 -3.93 -13.12 -4.34
N ALA A 60 -3.67 -12.06 -3.56
CA ALA A 60 -2.50 -11.21 -3.76
C ALA A 60 -1.21 -11.96 -3.41
N ARG A 61 -0.19 -11.86 -4.26
CA ARG A 61 1.13 -12.46 -3.99
C ARG A 61 1.76 -11.93 -2.70
N ALA A 62 1.53 -10.66 -2.40
CA ALA A 62 2.01 -10.02 -1.17
C ALA A 62 1.54 -10.73 0.10
N LEU A 63 0.37 -11.40 0.07
CA LEU A 63 -0.20 -12.06 1.25
C LEU A 63 0.79 -13.07 1.88
N ASN A 64 1.36 -13.96 1.05
CA ASN A 64 2.28 -14.98 1.53
C ASN A 64 3.59 -14.38 2.06
N TYR A 65 4.10 -13.34 1.39
CA TYR A 65 5.31 -12.65 1.84
C TYR A 65 5.10 -11.96 3.19
N LEU A 66 3.97 -11.25 3.36
CA LEU A 66 3.61 -10.61 4.62
C LEU A 66 3.47 -11.62 5.78
N LYS A 67 2.86 -12.78 5.52
CA LYS A 67 2.74 -13.86 6.50
C LYS A 67 4.08 -14.45 6.91
N THR A 68 5.01 -14.57 5.97
CA THR A 68 6.33 -15.16 6.21
C THR A 68 7.29 -14.16 6.85
N GLN A 69 7.38 -12.96 6.28
CA GLN A 69 8.34 -11.95 6.71
C GLN A 69 7.94 -11.23 7.99
N ARG A 70 6.64 -11.16 8.27
CA ARG A 70 6.08 -10.48 9.46
C ARG A 70 6.49 -9.02 9.58
N ARG A 71 6.87 -8.37 8.48
CA ARG A 71 7.25 -6.97 8.40
C ARG A 71 7.02 -6.43 6.99
N PHE A 72 6.74 -5.14 6.88
CA PHE A 72 6.44 -4.49 5.61
C PHE A 72 6.70 -2.99 5.66
N GLY A 73 6.98 -2.41 4.50
CA GLY A 73 7.00 -0.97 4.29
C GLY A 73 5.63 -0.46 3.81
N VAL A 74 5.26 0.71 4.26
CA VAL A 74 4.17 1.51 3.70
C VAL A 74 4.77 2.75 3.07
N ASN A 75 4.53 2.96 1.79
CA ASN A 75 5.07 4.08 1.04
C ASN A 75 3.91 4.89 0.47
N ILE A 76 3.65 6.07 1.04
CA ILE A 76 2.62 6.99 0.56
C ILE A 76 3.20 7.69 -0.68
N LEU A 77 2.52 7.53 -1.81
CA LEU A 77 3.05 8.00 -3.09
C LEU A 77 2.91 9.51 -3.26
N HIS A 78 3.97 10.11 -3.78
CA HIS A 78 3.96 11.47 -4.32
C HIS A 78 3.16 11.53 -5.63
N ALA A 79 2.56 12.67 -5.94
CA ALA A 79 1.74 12.89 -7.14
C ALA A 79 2.45 12.51 -8.46
N SER A 80 3.78 12.66 -8.53
CA SER A 80 4.59 12.26 -9.70
C SER A 80 4.80 10.75 -9.84
N GLN A 81 4.46 9.94 -8.82
CA GLN A 81 4.73 8.50 -8.78
C GLN A 81 3.56 7.64 -9.27
N ARG A 82 2.67 8.20 -10.09
CA ARG A 82 1.57 7.45 -10.69
C ARG A 82 2.06 6.19 -11.43
N ALA A 83 3.16 6.29 -12.17
CA ALA A 83 3.73 5.15 -12.90
C ALA A 83 4.14 3.99 -11.95
N PHE A 84 4.61 4.30 -10.74
CA PHE A 84 4.89 3.29 -9.71
C PHE A 84 3.60 2.63 -9.22
N SER A 85 2.55 3.43 -8.98
CA SER A 85 1.25 2.88 -8.61
C SER A 85 0.72 1.91 -9.66
N ASP A 86 0.76 2.29 -10.94
CA ASP A 86 0.32 1.44 -12.06
C ASP A 86 1.18 0.17 -12.18
N PHE A 87 2.48 0.24 -11.92
CA PHE A 87 3.39 -0.89 -11.95
C PHE A 87 3.11 -1.89 -10.83
N PHE A 88 3.03 -1.42 -9.58
CA PHE A 88 2.82 -2.27 -8.41
C PHE A 88 1.37 -2.76 -8.24
N ALA A 89 0.43 -2.23 -9.03
CA ALA A 89 -0.93 -2.77 -9.13
C ALA A 89 -1.01 -4.06 -9.96
N LYS A 90 0.05 -4.38 -10.74
CA LYS A 90 0.08 -5.58 -11.58
C LYS A 90 0.50 -6.82 -10.79
N PRO A 91 -0.09 -7.99 -11.06
CA PRO A 91 0.32 -9.24 -10.41
C PRO A 91 1.71 -9.70 -10.86
N GLN A 92 2.16 -9.31 -12.06
CA GLN A 92 3.49 -9.59 -12.59
C GLN A 92 4.28 -8.29 -12.65
N GLN A 93 5.41 -8.25 -11.98
CA GLN A 93 6.31 -7.11 -11.88
C GLN A 93 7.64 -7.50 -12.52
N GLU A 94 7.82 -7.03 -13.76
CA GLU A 94 9.01 -7.36 -14.55
C GLU A 94 10.20 -6.51 -14.07
N PRO A 95 11.35 -7.13 -13.69
CA PRO A 95 12.53 -6.39 -13.20
C PRO A 95 13.04 -5.34 -14.19
N ALA A 96 12.95 -5.61 -15.49
CA ALA A 96 13.34 -4.66 -16.52
C ALA A 96 12.47 -3.39 -16.51
N MET A 97 11.17 -3.53 -16.30
CA MET A 97 10.25 -2.40 -16.18
C MET A 97 10.49 -1.64 -14.87
N GLU A 98 10.74 -2.34 -13.76
CA GLU A 98 11.09 -1.73 -12.48
C GLU A 98 12.32 -0.83 -12.61
N ALA A 99 13.39 -1.35 -13.25
CA ALA A 99 14.60 -0.59 -13.52
C ALA A 99 14.36 0.59 -14.47
N GLN A 100 13.56 0.40 -15.53
CA GLN A 100 13.21 1.47 -16.50
C GLN A 100 12.44 2.61 -15.83
N LEU A 101 11.57 2.30 -14.87
CA LEU A 101 10.84 3.30 -14.09
C LEU A 101 11.73 4.03 -13.08
N GLY A 102 12.95 3.55 -12.84
CA GLY A 102 13.86 4.14 -11.85
C GLY A 102 13.44 3.83 -10.40
N VAL A 103 12.73 2.72 -10.19
CA VAL A 103 12.36 2.30 -8.83
C VAL A 103 13.61 2.00 -8.03
N ARG A 104 13.69 2.56 -6.82
CA ARG A 104 14.78 2.34 -5.87
C ARG A 104 14.20 1.98 -4.52
N PHE A 105 14.86 1.07 -3.83
CA PHE A 105 14.50 0.71 -2.46
C PHE A 105 15.62 1.08 -1.51
N GLU A 106 15.22 1.58 -0.36
CA GLU A 106 16.06 1.81 0.81
C GLU A 106 15.66 0.80 1.88
N TRP A 107 16.58 0.41 2.73
CA TRP A 107 16.31 -0.59 3.75
C TRP A 107 16.46 0.03 5.14
N THR A 108 15.47 -0.22 6.00
CA THR A 108 15.62 0.14 7.41
C THR A 108 16.71 -0.71 8.07
N PRO A 109 17.26 -0.31 9.21
CA PRO A 109 18.21 -1.13 9.95
C PRO A 109 17.69 -2.54 10.30
N SER A 110 16.39 -2.70 10.46
CA SER A 110 15.71 -3.99 10.69
C SER A 110 15.46 -4.80 9.41
N GLY A 111 15.80 -4.25 8.23
CA GLY A 111 15.65 -4.92 6.93
C GLY A 111 14.24 -4.83 6.34
N ILE A 112 13.53 -3.72 6.55
CA ILE A 112 12.26 -3.44 5.88
C ILE A 112 12.56 -2.62 4.63
N PRO A 113 12.13 -3.06 3.42
CA PRO A 113 12.31 -2.29 2.20
C PRO A 113 11.31 -1.14 2.13
N LEU A 114 11.80 0.06 1.85
CA LEU A 114 11.04 1.29 1.64
C LEU A 114 11.28 1.80 0.23
N LEU A 115 10.24 2.30 -0.44
CA LEU A 115 10.33 2.87 -1.78
C LEU A 115 10.97 4.25 -1.71
N GLY A 116 12.10 4.46 -2.39
CA GLY A 116 12.79 5.75 -2.44
C GLY A 116 11.93 6.87 -3.00
N ASP A 117 12.17 8.09 -2.53
CA ASP A 117 11.48 9.31 -2.97
C ASP A 117 9.94 9.30 -2.78
N ALA A 118 9.39 8.40 -1.96
CA ALA A 118 7.98 8.44 -1.60
C ALA A 118 7.68 9.69 -0.74
N LEU A 119 6.43 10.17 -0.78
CA LEU A 119 6.01 11.33 0.01
C LEU A 119 6.15 11.08 1.52
N ALA A 120 5.82 9.86 1.95
CA ALA A 120 6.08 9.41 3.31
C ALA A 120 6.29 7.89 3.33
N GLN A 121 7.04 7.42 4.32
CA GLN A 121 7.44 6.03 4.45
C GLN A 121 7.29 5.58 5.90
N LEU A 122 6.78 4.37 6.11
CA LEU A 122 6.70 3.73 7.42
C LEU A 122 7.24 2.30 7.31
N GLY A 123 8.13 1.93 8.22
CA GLY A 123 8.54 0.54 8.43
C GLY A 123 7.71 -0.06 9.56
N CYS A 124 7.11 -1.23 9.33
CA CYS A 124 6.15 -1.83 10.23
C CYS A 124 6.44 -3.30 10.51
N ASN A 125 6.25 -3.71 11.77
CA ASN A 125 6.22 -5.10 12.20
C ASN A 125 4.77 -5.58 12.31
N VAL A 126 4.44 -6.76 11.77
CA VAL A 126 3.09 -7.32 11.86
C VAL A 126 2.81 -7.81 13.28
N VAL A 127 1.87 -7.17 13.95
CA VAL A 127 1.42 -7.51 15.32
C VAL A 127 0.02 -8.13 15.33
N GLY A 128 -0.72 -8.05 14.24
CA GLY A 128 -2.05 -8.65 14.09
C GLY A 128 -2.32 -9.09 12.65
N GLU A 129 -3.08 -10.18 12.51
CA GLU A 129 -3.49 -10.74 11.23
C GLU A 129 -4.90 -11.31 11.38
N TYR A 130 -5.86 -10.79 10.60
CA TYR A 130 -7.27 -11.16 10.70
C TYR A 130 -7.84 -11.44 9.31
N LYS A 131 -8.16 -12.71 9.04
CA LYS A 131 -8.86 -13.10 7.81
C LYS A 131 -10.30 -12.62 7.88
N THR A 132 -10.72 -11.82 6.91
CA THR A 132 -12.04 -11.20 6.86
C THR A 132 -12.57 -11.23 5.42
N GLY A 133 -13.53 -12.12 5.15
CA GLY A 133 -14.06 -12.28 3.79
C GLY A 133 -12.98 -12.72 2.80
N ASP A 134 -12.85 -11.99 1.71
CA ASP A 134 -11.87 -12.20 0.63
C ASP A 134 -10.53 -11.47 0.85
N HIS A 135 -10.34 -10.84 2.03
CA HIS A 135 -9.13 -10.14 2.43
C HIS A 135 -8.57 -10.63 3.76
N THR A 136 -7.31 -10.29 4.03
CA THR A 136 -6.69 -10.33 5.36
C THR A 136 -6.34 -8.90 5.77
N ILE A 137 -6.73 -8.52 6.98
CA ILE A 137 -6.32 -7.26 7.61
C ILE A 137 -5.02 -7.52 8.37
N PHE A 138 -3.95 -6.83 8.00
CA PHE A 138 -2.70 -6.81 8.77
C PHE A 138 -2.66 -5.55 9.62
N ILE A 139 -2.31 -5.73 10.90
CA ILE A 139 -2.00 -4.63 11.81
C ILE A 139 -0.48 -4.56 11.92
N GLY A 140 0.08 -3.41 11.61
CA GLY A 140 1.50 -3.13 11.71
C GLY A 140 1.80 -2.16 12.83
N GLU A 141 2.75 -2.51 13.69
CA GLU A 141 3.35 -1.59 14.65
C GLU A 141 4.50 -0.85 13.96
N VAL A 142 4.42 0.48 14.00
CA VAL A 142 5.39 1.34 13.31
C VAL A 142 6.68 1.41 14.09
N GLU A 143 7.79 1.01 13.48
CA GLU A 143 9.14 1.09 14.07
C GLU A 143 9.99 2.23 13.48
N SER A 144 9.67 2.68 12.28
CA SER A 144 10.36 3.78 11.60
C SER A 144 9.42 4.57 10.72
N LEU A 145 9.67 5.86 10.57
CA LEU A 145 8.90 6.74 9.70
C LEU A 145 9.76 7.88 9.14
N ASN A 146 9.40 8.32 7.95
CA ASN A 146 9.98 9.47 7.28
C ASN A 146 8.92 10.19 6.46
N SER A 147 9.08 11.49 6.22
CA SER A 147 8.22 12.26 5.33
C SER A 147 9.02 13.28 4.53
N ASN A 148 8.63 13.51 3.30
CA ASN A 148 9.20 14.48 2.37
C ASN A 148 8.16 15.55 2.03
N GLU A 149 8.62 16.70 1.56
CA GLU A 149 7.75 17.75 1.03
C GLU A 149 7.12 17.33 -0.31
N GLY A 150 5.90 17.79 -0.57
CA GLY A 150 5.22 17.58 -1.84
C GLY A 150 3.74 17.31 -1.73
N SER A 151 3.12 16.95 -2.85
CA SER A 151 1.68 16.67 -2.96
C SER A 151 1.43 15.16 -3.09
N PRO A 152 0.40 14.61 -2.44
CA PRO A 152 0.08 13.19 -2.52
C PRO A 152 -0.55 12.80 -3.86
N LEU A 153 -0.32 11.56 -4.27
CA LEU A 153 -1.13 10.93 -5.32
C LEU A 153 -2.49 10.54 -4.71
N LEU A 154 -3.58 10.99 -5.34
CA LEU A 154 -4.93 10.71 -4.88
C LEU A 154 -5.65 9.71 -5.80
N TYR A 155 -6.59 8.97 -5.24
CA TYR A 155 -7.48 8.08 -5.96
C TYR A 155 -8.94 8.33 -5.58
N TYR A 156 -9.77 8.61 -6.59
CA TYR A 156 -11.17 8.94 -6.42
C TYR A 156 -12.00 8.43 -7.60
N ARG A 157 -13.06 7.70 -7.33
CA ARG A 157 -13.97 7.12 -8.34
C ARG A 157 -13.26 6.39 -9.49
N GLY A 158 -12.27 5.56 -9.13
CA GLY A 158 -11.53 4.76 -10.10
C GLY A 158 -10.49 5.53 -10.92
N GLN A 159 -10.15 6.76 -10.53
CA GLN A 159 -9.21 7.61 -11.25
C GLN A 159 -8.20 8.26 -10.31
N TYR A 160 -6.97 8.44 -10.79
CA TYR A 160 -5.98 9.26 -10.10
C TYR A 160 -6.38 10.73 -10.17
N ARG A 161 -6.09 11.45 -9.10
CA ARG A 161 -6.37 12.89 -8.92
C ARG A 161 -5.16 13.57 -8.29
N ALA A 162 -5.15 14.89 -8.36
CA ALA A 162 -4.23 15.76 -7.63
C ALA A 162 -5.05 16.72 -6.75
N LEU A 163 -4.42 17.24 -5.70
CA LEU A 163 -4.97 18.40 -4.98
C LEU A 163 -4.96 19.59 -5.95
N GLN A 164 -6.03 20.37 -5.92
CA GLN A 164 -6.08 21.69 -6.53
C GLN A 164 -5.96 22.70 -5.40
N ASP A 165 -5.06 23.65 -5.55
CA ASP A 165 -4.92 24.80 -4.65
C ASP A 165 -6.15 25.70 -4.73
#